data_34dfa4af44ce959639c0b20f937be8fd
#
_entry.id   34dfa4af44ce959639c0b20f937be8fd
#
_cell.length_a   1.000
_cell.length_b   1.000
_cell.length_c   1.000
_cell.angle_alpha   90.00
_cell.angle_beta   90.00
_cell.angle_gamma   90.00
#
_symmetry.space_group_name_H-M   'P 1'
#
loop_
_entity.id
_entity.type
_entity.pdbx_description
1 polymer ?
#
loop_
_entity_poly.entity_id
_entity_poly.type
_entity_poly.pdbx_seq_one_letter_code
_entity_poly.pdbx_strand_id
1 'polypeptide(L)'
;HVLFQLQLFGLNGAFLTGDLFNLFVFFEILLLASYGLLLHGGGRLRTRAGLHFVVINLAGSTLFLFAVGTLYGIMGTLNMADLARQIAMLPAEHLGPVKAAGLLLFGVFALKSAVLPLHLWLPAAYANTSAPVAALFAIMTKVGAYSILRMETLLFGGDAGLLANMLNTWLLPLALLTLAVGMLGVLAAT
;
A
#
# COMPACT_ATOMS: atom_id res chain seq x y z
N HIS A 1 -23.64 -5.25 -5.76
CA HIS A 1 -23.12 -4.81 -7.07
C HIS A 1 -22.42 -3.44 -6.98
N VAL A 2 -23.01 -2.42 -6.34
CA VAL A 2 -22.41 -1.06 -6.24
C VAL A 2 -21.02 -1.09 -5.61
N LEU A 3 -20.86 -1.70 -4.43
CA LEU A 3 -19.55 -1.79 -3.74
C LEU A 3 -18.50 -2.54 -4.57
N PHE A 4 -18.93 -3.55 -5.35
CA PHE A 4 -18.03 -4.25 -6.25
C PHE A 4 -17.50 -3.34 -7.37
N GLN A 5 -18.38 -2.52 -7.96
CA GLN A 5 -17.97 -1.55 -8.98
C GLN A 5 -17.08 -0.44 -8.41
N LEU A 6 -17.37 0.05 -7.19
CA LEU A 6 -16.51 1.00 -6.50
C LEU A 6 -15.13 0.41 -6.20
N GLN A 7 -15.06 -0.87 -5.83
CA GLN A 7 -13.80 -1.58 -5.64
C GLN A 7 -12.98 -1.62 -6.94
N LEU A 8 -13.61 -1.99 -8.06
CA LEU A 8 -12.96 -2.00 -9.37
C LEU A 8 -12.53 -0.61 -9.81
N PHE A 9 -13.35 0.41 -9.57
CA PHE A 9 -13.00 1.79 -9.86
C PHE A 9 -11.76 2.23 -9.09
N GLY A 10 -11.71 1.98 -7.77
CA GLY A 10 -10.54 2.28 -6.95
C GLY A 10 -9.27 1.52 -7.40
N LEU A 11 -9.40 0.23 -7.75
CA LEU A 11 -8.30 -0.58 -8.27
C LEU A 11 -7.73 0.00 -9.57
N ASN A 12 -8.59 0.26 -10.55
CA ASN A 12 -8.17 0.82 -11.85
C ASN A 12 -7.55 2.21 -11.69
N GLY A 13 -8.17 3.06 -10.87
CA GLY A 13 -7.64 4.40 -10.59
C GLY A 13 -6.25 4.37 -9.94
N ALA A 14 -6.03 3.45 -8.99
CA ALA A 14 -4.73 3.28 -8.34
C ALA A 14 -3.62 2.83 -9.31
N PHE A 15 -3.94 1.97 -10.28
CA PHE A 15 -2.97 1.55 -11.31
C PHE A 15 -2.68 2.65 -12.34
N LEU A 16 -3.66 3.49 -12.66
CA LEU A 16 -3.56 4.46 -13.75
C LEU A 16 -3.04 5.84 -13.33
N THR A 17 -3.17 6.19 -12.04
CA THR A 17 -2.79 7.53 -11.58
C THR A 17 -1.29 7.79 -11.63
N GLY A 18 -0.91 9.01 -11.99
CA GLY A 18 0.46 9.54 -11.94
C GLY A 18 0.72 10.52 -10.78
N ASP A 19 -0.19 10.60 -9.82
CA ASP A 19 -0.13 11.53 -8.69
C ASP A 19 -0.31 10.81 -7.36
N LEU A 20 0.50 11.15 -6.34
CA LEU A 20 0.47 10.47 -5.04
C LEU A 20 -0.79 10.75 -4.24
N PHE A 21 -1.37 11.95 -4.36
CA PHE A 21 -2.62 12.25 -3.68
C PHE A 21 -3.81 11.51 -4.32
N ASN A 22 -3.85 11.47 -5.63
CA ASN A 22 -4.85 10.67 -6.32
C ASN A 22 -4.70 9.17 -6.00
N LEU A 23 -3.47 8.67 -5.87
CA LEU A 23 -3.21 7.30 -5.43
C LEU A 23 -3.79 7.06 -4.02
N PHE A 24 -3.59 8.00 -3.10
CA PHE A 24 -4.21 7.96 -1.77
C PHE A 24 -5.74 7.90 -1.88
N VAL A 25 -6.36 8.79 -2.66
CA VAL A 25 -7.82 8.82 -2.85
C VAL A 25 -8.36 7.51 -3.40
N PHE A 26 -7.70 6.92 -4.40
CA PHE A 26 -8.10 5.63 -4.95
C PHE A 26 -7.93 4.48 -3.95
N PHE A 27 -6.89 4.51 -3.12
CA PHE A 27 -6.77 3.57 -1.99
C PHE A 27 -7.93 3.73 -1.00
N GLU A 28 -8.36 4.94 -0.68
CA GLU A 28 -9.50 5.16 0.21
C GLU A 28 -10.81 4.64 -0.38
N ILE A 29 -11.05 4.87 -1.67
CA ILE A 29 -12.25 4.37 -2.37
C ILE A 29 -12.29 2.85 -2.34
N LEU A 30 -11.19 2.19 -2.71
CA LEU A 30 -11.14 0.72 -2.72
C LEU A 30 -11.24 0.12 -1.31
N LEU A 31 -10.70 0.80 -0.28
CA LEU A 31 -10.80 0.35 1.10
C LEU A 31 -12.22 0.48 1.65
N LEU A 32 -12.87 1.63 1.46
CA LEU A 32 -14.26 1.84 1.89
C LEU A 32 -15.20 0.80 1.25
N ALA A 33 -15.03 0.54 -0.04
CA ALA A 33 -15.79 -0.50 -0.73
C ALA A 33 -15.49 -1.90 -0.15
N SER A 34 -14.22 -2.19 0.15
CA SER A 34 -13.79 -3.47 0.72
C SER A 34 -14.36 -3.71 2.12
N TYR A 35 -14.50 -2.67 2.94
CA TYR A 35 -15.12 -2.77 4.27
C TYR A 35 -16.56 -3.27 4.17
N GLY A 36 -17.35 -2.66 3.29
CA GLY A 36 -18.73 -3.08 3.05
C GLY A 36 -18.84 -4.48 2.46
N LEU A 37 -17.95 -4.84 1.52
CA LEU A 37 -17.93 -6.17 0.91
C LEU A 37 -17.52 -7.26 1.92
N LEU A 38 -16.53 -7.00 2.77
CA LEU A 38 -16.07 -7.92 3.81
C LEU A 38 -17.16 -8.20 4.84
N LEU A 39 -17.84 -7.15 5.31
CA LEU A 39 -18.86 -7.23 6.35
C LEU A 39 -20.22 -7.74 5.83
N HIS A 40 -20.42 -7.77 4.52
CA HIS A 40 -21.67 -8.23 3.91
C HIS A 40 -21.97 -9.69 4.28
N GLY A 41 -23.17 -9.94 4.75
CA GLY A 41 -23.63 -11.25 5.23
C GLY A 41 -23.43 -11.51 6.72
N GLY A 42 -22.75 -10.62 7.45
CA GLY A 42 -22.66 -10.63 8.92
C GLY A 42 -21.93 -11.85 9.52
N GLY A 43 -22.11 -12.04 10.82
CA GLY A 43 -21.55 -13.16 11.57
C GLY A 43 -20.33 -12.76 12.43
N ARG A 44 -20.20 -13.36 13.60
CA ARG A 44 -19.20 -12.98 14.64
C ARG A 44 -17.75 -13.02 14.12
N LEU A 45 -17.38 -14.06 13.39
CA LEU A 45 -16.01 -14.23 12.88
C LEU A 45 -15.70 -13.16 11.81
N ARG A 46 -16.64 -12.92 10.92
CA ARG A 46 -16.52 -11.91 9.86
C ARG A 46 -16.45 -10.49 10.43
N THR A 47 -17.28 -10.17 11.42
CA THR A 47 -17.25 -8.87 12.09
C THR A 47 -15.92 -8.64 12.80
N ARG A 48 -15.39 -9.67 13.51
CA ARG A 48 -14.08 -9.56 14.17
C ARG A 48 -12.93 -9.38 13.18
N ALA A 49 -12.91 -10.17 12.10
CA ALA A 49 -11.91 -10.03 11.04
C ALA A 49 -12.02 -8.65 10.34
N GLY A 50 -13.25 -8.21 10.08
CA GLY A 50 -13.53 -6.92 9.47
C GLY A 50 -13.08 -5.74 10.34
N LEU A 51 -13.33 -5.78 11.64
CA LEU A 51 -12.87 -4.73 12.56
C LEU A 51 -11.34 -4.61 12.55
N HIS A 52 -10.63 -5.74 12.65
CA HIS A 52 -9.18 -5.76 12.59
C HIS A 52 -8.66 -5.21 11.25
N PHE A 53 -9.28 -5.62 10.15
CA PHE A 53 -8.97 -5.14 8.80
C PHE A 53 -9.16 -3.62 8.68
N VAL A 54 -10.29 -3.08 9.16
CA VAL A 54 -10.59 -1.64 9.12
C VAL A 54 -9.58 -0.85 9.93
N VAL A 55 -9.33 -1.23 11.19
CA VAL A 55 -8.43 -0.48 12.09
C VAL A 55 -7.01 -0.39 11.52
N ILE A 56 -6.45 -1.51 11.06
CA ILE A 56 -5.09 -1.53 10.51
C ILE A 56 -5.01 -0.71 9.22
N ASN A 57 -5.99 -0.84 8.33
CA ASN A 57 -5.97 -0.09 7.09
C ASN A 57 -6.21 1.40 7.30
N LEU A 58 -7.04 1.79 8.26
CA LEU A 58 -7.26 3.20 8.63
C LEU A 58 -5.97 3.82 9.19
N ALA A 59 -5.26 3.12 10.07
CA ALA A 59 -3.95 3.57 10.54
C ALA A 59 -2.96 3.75 9.38
N GLY A 60 -2.88 2.78 8.45
CA GLY A 60 -2.07 2.90 7.24
C GLY A 60 -2.45 4.09 6.36
N SER A 61 -3.74 4.37 6.19
CA SER A 61 -4.23 5.53 5.43
C SER A 61 -3.85 6.86 6.08
N THR A 62 -3.93 6.95 7.40
CA THR A 62 -3.49 8.14 8.14
C THR A 62 -1.99 8.38 7.93
N LEU A 63 -1.17 7.34 8.05
CA LEU A 63 0.28 7.44 7.79
C LEU A 63 0.59 7.81 6.34
N PHE A 64 -0.20 7.31 5.38
CA PHE A 64 -0.08 7.69 3.98
C PHE A 64 -0.28 9.20 3.80
N LEU A 65 -1.34 9.74 4.39
CA LEU A 65 -1.65 11.18 4.31
C LEU A 65 -0.54 12.04 4.93
N PHE A 66 0.03 11.62 6.06
CA PHE A 66 1.18 12.31 6.66
C PHE A 66 2.41 12.31 5.73
N ALA A 67 2.73 11.19 5.12
CA ALA A 67 3.86 11.10 4.20
C ALA A 67 3.67 11.99 2.96
N VAL A 68 2.50 11.94 2.36
CA VAL A 68 2.14 12.77 1.19
C VAL A 68 2.13 14.25 1.56
N GLY A 69 1.57 14.61 2.72
CA GLY A 69 1.58 15.98 3.23
C GLY A 69 3.00 16.52 3.46
N THR A 70 3.90 15.68 3.99
CA THR A 70 5.32 16.05 4.16
C THR A 70 6.00 16.29 2.82
N LEU A 71 5.80 15.39 1.84
CA LEU A 71 6.36 15.57 0.49
C LEU A 71 5.82 16.84 -0.17
N TYR A 72 4.51 17.07 -0.08
CA TYR A 72 3.91 18.27 -0.64
C TYR A 72 4.42 19.56 -0.01
N GLY A 73 4.58 19.58 1.31
CA GLY A 73 5.11 20.74 2.06
C GLY A 73 6.53 21.13 1.66
N ILE A 74 7.35 20.17 1.21
CA ILE A 74 8.74 20.41 0.82
C ILE A 74 8.86 20.65 -0.69
N MET A 75 8.16 19.84 -1.51
CA MET A 75 8.30 19.82 -2.96
C MET A 75 7.27 20.69 -3.70
N GLY A 76 6.13 21.03 -3.05
CA GLY A 76 5.05 21.79 -3.68
C GLY A 76 4.27 21.04 -4.76
N THR A 77 4.58 19.75 -4.98
CA THR A 77 3.93 18.91 -5.99
C THR A 77 3.77 17.48 -5.49
N LEU A 78 2.77 16.75 -6.01
CA LEU A 78 2.55 15.32 -5.78
C LEU A 78 2.50 14.53 -7.09
N ASN A 79 2.68 15.21 -8.23
CA ASN A 79 2.87 14.54 -9.50
C ASN A 79 4.17 13.72 -9.47
N MET A 80 4.07 12.42 -9.70
CA MET A 80 5.20 11.49 -9.52
C MET A 80 6.37 11.79 -10.45
N ALA A 81 6.11 12.23 -11.68
CA ALA A 81 7.17 12.55 -12.63
C ALA A 81 7.91 13.86 -12.25
N ASP A 82 7.20 14.81 -11.68
CA ASP A 82 7.78 16.05 -11.20
C ASP A 82 8.55 15.82 -9.88
N LEU A 83 7.99 15.04 -8.96
CA LEU A 83 8.67 14.59 -7.74
C LEU A 83 10.01 13.91 -8.06
N ALA A 84 10.04 13.01 -9.03
CA ALA A 84 11.26 12.31 -9.43
C ALA A 84 12.36 13.29 -9.85
N ARG A 85 12.03 14.33 -10.63
CA ARG A 85 12.98 15.37 -11.04
C ARG A 85 13.47 16.20 -9.86
N GLN A 86 12.58 16.57 -8.94
CA GLN A 86 12.93 17.37 -7.77
C GLN A 86 13.77 16.58 -6.77
N ILE A 87 13.46 15.29 -6.56
CA ILE A 87 14.24 14.40 -5.69
C ILE A 87 15.68 14.24 -6.21
N ALA A 88 15.88 14.14 -7.52
CA ALA A 88 17.21 14.05 -8.14
C ALA A 88 18.10 15.27 -7.85
N MET A 89 17.50 16.45 -7.65
CA MET A 89 18.18 17.72 -7.39
C MET A 89 17.99 18.19 -5.93
N LEU A 90 17.63 17.30 -5.01
CA LEU A 90 17.25 17.65 -3.65
C LEU A 90 18.42 18.26 -2.86
N PRO A 91 18.25 19.45 -2.26
CA PRO A 91 19.22 20.04 -1.35
C PRO A 91 19.44 19.17 -0.11
N ALA A 92 20.67 19.15 0.42
CA ALA A 92 21.05 18.33 1.58
C ALA A 92 20.21 18.63 2.84
N GLU A 93 19.76 19.87 3.00
CA GLU A 93 18.89 20.30 4.12
C GLU A 93 17.52 19.62 4.16
N HIS A 94 16.97 19.24 3.00
CA HIS A 94 15.67 18.56 2.88
C HIS A 94 15.77 17.04 2.81
N LEU A 95 16.98 16.48 2.80
CA LEU A 95 17.24 15.06 2.66
C LEU A 95 16.57 14.22 3.76
N GLY A 96 16.69 14.66 5.03
CA GLY A 96 16.12 13.95 6.18
C GLY A 96 14.60 13.76 6.11
N PRO A 97 13.83 14.85 6.01
CA PRO A 97 12.37 14.78 5.93
C PRO A 97 11.87 14.03 4.70
N VAL A 98 12.47 14.20 3.52
CA VAL A 98 12.07 13.51 2.30
C VAL A 98 12.36 12.00 2.39
N LYS A 99 13.52 11.63 2.95
CA LYS A 99 13.86 10.23 3.25
C LYS A 99 12.86 9.61 4.23
N ALA A 100 12.51 10.33 5.31
CA ALA A 100 11.53 9.85 6.29
C ALA A 100 10.16 9.66 5.66
N ALA A 101 9.68 10.60 4.84
CA ALA A 101 8.42 10.47 4.11
C ALA A 101 8.44 9.30 3.12
N GLY A 102 9.52 9.09 2.39
CA GLY A 102 9.70 7.96 1.49
C GLY A 102 9.68 6.61 2.21
N LEU A 103 10.37 6.49 3.35
CA LEU A 103 10.33 5.28 4.18
C LEU A 103 8.96 5.05 4.81
N LEU A 104 8.25 6.11 5.18
CA LEU A 104 6.88 6.02 5.68
C LEU A 104 5.93 5.51 4.60
N LEU A 105 6.02 6.02 3.37
CA LEU A 105 5.26 5.53 2.22
C LEU A 105 5.57 4.05 1.94
N PHE A 106 6.85 3.67 1.98
CA PHE A 106 7.24 2.27 1.84
C PHE A 106 6.58 1.39 2.91
N GLY A 107 6.60 1.79 4.18
CA GLY A 107 5.94 1.09 5.26
C GLY A 107 4.42 0.96 5.05
N VAL A 108 3.77 2.02 4.58
CA VAL A 108 2.33 2.02 4.23
C VAL A 108 2.04 1.03 3.11
N PHE A 109 2.81 1.05 2.03
CA PHE A 109 2.60 0.14 0.90
C PHE A 109 2.96 -1.30 1.25
N ALA A 110 3.96 -1.52 2.11
CA ALA A 110 4.26 -2.83 2.68
C ALA A 110 3.08 -3.37 3.53
N LEU A 111 2.42 -2.52 4.32
CA LEU A 111 1.19 -2.85 5.02
C LEU A 111 0.07 -3.23 4.05
N LYS A 112 -0.16 -2.42 3.01
CA LYS A 112 -1.20 -2.66 2.00
C LYS A 112 -0.93 -3.91 1.16
N SER A 113 0.34 -4.27 0.96
CA SER A 113 0.78 -5.50 0.28
C SER A 113 0.80 -6.72 1.18
N ALA A 114 0.56 -6.55 2.48
CA ALA A 114 0.70 -7.59 3.49
C ALA A 114 2.11 -8.22 3.51
N VAL A 115 3.15 -7.40 3.38
CA VAL A 115 4.55 -7.82 3.55
C VAL A 115 4.81 -8.16 5.01
N LEU A 116 5.60 -9.18 5.27
CA LEU A 116 6.00 -9.57 6.63
C LEU A 116 6.75 -8.41 7.32
N PRO A 117 6.47 -8.11 8.60
CA PRO A 117 5.53 -8.72 9.55
C PRO A 117 4.09 -8.17 9.48
N LEU A 118 3.78 -7.27 8.56
CA LEU A 118 2.52 -6.52 8.49
C LEU A 118 1.35 -7.31 7.84
N HIS A 119 1.50 -8.63 7.64
CA HIS A 119 0.55 -9.49 6.94
C HIS A 119 -0.60 -10.04 7.80
N LEU A 120 -0.55 -9.85 9.13
CA LEU A 120 -1.45 -10.53 10.08
C LEU A 120 -2.95 -10.22 9.89
N TRP A 121 -3.29 -9.11 9.25
CA TRP A 121 -4.67 -8.74 8.94
C TRP A 121 -5.27 -9.57 7.78
N LEU A 122 -4.41 -10.06 6.87
CA LEU A 122 -4.82 -10.66 5.60
C LEU A 122 -5.49 -12.04 5.74
N PRO A 123 -4.93 -13.04 6.48
CA PRO A 123 -5.51 -14.38 6.52
C PRO A 123 -6.94 -14.38 7.06
N ALA A 124 -7.19 -13.66 8.16
CA ALA A 124 -8.51 -13.59 8.77
C ALA A 124 -9.54 -12.90 7.87
N ALA A 125 -9.15 -11.82 7.17
CA ALA A 125 -10.02 -11.11 6.25
C ALA A 125 -10.41 -11.99 5.06
N TYR A 126 -9.46 -12.69 4.45
CA TYR A 126 -9.71 -13.52 3.27
C TYR A 126 -10.48 -14.80 3.59
N ALA A 127 -10.17 -15.47 4.69
CA ALA A 127 -10.84 -16.71 5.10
C ALA A 127 -12.33 -16.50 5.47
N ASN A 128 -12.70 -15.31 5.93
CA ASN A 128 -14.05 -15.02 6.40
C ASN A 128 -14.92 -14.26 5.39
N THR A 129 -14.48 -14.11 4.15
CA THR A 129 -15.26 -13.43 3.10
C THR A 129 -15.77 -14.42 2.04
N SER A 130 -16.64 -13.95 1.14
CA SER A 130 -17.12 -14.78 0.02
C SER A 130 -16.06 -14.93 -1.06
N ALA A 131 -16.03 -16.04 -1.78
CA ALA A 131 -15.04 -16.33 -2.80
C ALA A 131 -14.85 -15.21 -3.86
N PRO A 132 -15.91 -14.58 -4.42
CA PRO A 132 -15.74 -13.46 -5.35
C PRO A 132 -15.09 -12.24 -4.72
N VAL A 133 -15.37 -11.96 -3.44
CA VAL A 133 -14.76 -10.84 -2.71
C VAL A 133 -13.30 -11.16 -2.37
N ALA A 134 -12.98 -12.39 -1.98
CA ALA A 134 -11.61 -12.82 -1.74
C ALA A 134 -10.73 -12.70 -3.00
N ALA A 135 -11.28 -13.04 -4.18
CA ALA A 135 -10.61 -12.88 -5.46
C ALA A 135 -10.28 -11.39 -5.75
N LEU A 136 -11.21 -10.48 -5.46
CA LEU A 136 -11.01 -9.04 -5.58
C LEU A 136 -9.94 -8.53 -4.60
N PHE A 137 -9.96 -9.00 -3.36
CA PHE A 137 -8.97 -8.64 -2.35
C PHE A 137 -7.57 -9.13 -2.71
N ALA A 138 -7.44 -10.25 -3.41
CA ALA A 138 -6.16 -10.72 -3.91
C ALA A 138 -5.51 -9.70 -4.87
N ILE A 139 -6.28 -8.95 -5.64
CA ILE A 139 -5.77 -7.86 -6.49
C ILE A 139 -5.37 -6.64 -5.64
N MET A 140 -6.09 -6.35 -4.56
CA MET A 140 -5.81 -5.19 -3.70
C MET A 140 -4.39 -5.21 -3.12
N THR A 141 -3.89 -6.38 -2.70
CA THR A 141 -2.49 -6.51 -2.24
C THR A 141 -1.47 -6.25 -3.36
N LYS A 142 -1.83 -6.54 -4.62
CA LYS A 142 -0.99 -6.25 -5.80
C LYS A 142 -0.89 -4.75 -6.09
N VAL A 143 -1.93 -3.97 -5.77
CA VAL A 143 -1.84 -2.50 -5.85
C VAL A 143 -0.78 -1.97 -4.88
N GLY A 144 -0.70 -2.52 -3.66
CA GLY A 144 0.35 -2.18 -2.71
C GLY A 144 1.75 -2.52 -3.24
N ALA A 145 1.94 -3.74 -3.76
CA ALA A 145 3.21 -4.15 -4.35
C ALA A 145 3.59 -3.30 -5.58
N TYR A 146 2.61 -2.98 -6.44
CA TYR A 146 2.78 -2.07 -7.56
C TYR A 146 3.21 -0.66 -7.11
N SER A 147 2.63 -0.15 -6.02
CA SER A 147 3.00 1.14 -5.45
C SER A 147 4.45 1.16 -4.94
N ILE A 148 4.92 0.06 -4.30
CA ILE A 148 6.33 -0.11 -3.92
C ILE A 148 7.23 -0.09 -5.15
N LEU A 149 6.89 -0.87 -6.18
CA LEU A 149 7.65 -0.92 -7.43
C LEU A 149 7.73 0.47 -8.07
N ARG A 150 6.63 1.17 -8.10
CA ARG A 150 6.55 2.53 -8.67
C ARG A 150 7.39 3.55 -7.91
N MET A 151 7.41 3.48 -6.58
CA MET A 151 8.30 4.32 -5.77
C MET A 151 9.77 4.01 -6.03
N GLU A 152 10.13 2.72 -6.05
CA GLU A 152 11.52 2.30 -6.24
C GLU A 152 12.03 2.64 -7.65
N THR A 153 11.21 2.45 -8.68
CA THR A 153 11.66 2.70 -10.05
C THR A 153 11.58 4.16 -10.47
N LEU A 154 10.63 4.92 -9.98
CA LEU A 154 10.38 6.29 -10.43
C LEU A 154 10.90 7.36 -9.47
N LEU A 155 10.67 7.21 -8.15
CA LEU A 155 11.00 8.26 -7.17
C LEU A 155 12.38 8.07 -6.54
N PHE A 156 12.75 6.83 -6.19
CA PHE A 156 13.96 6.50 -5.43
C PHE A 156 14.90 5.54 -6.18
N GLY A 157 14.76 5.45 -7.51
CA GLY A 157 15.62 4.65 -8.38
C GLY A 157 17.03 5.18 -8.51
N GLY A 158 17.79 4.65 -9.45
CA GLY A 158 19.20 5.00 -9.66
C GLY A 158 19.48 6.49 -9.89
N ASP A 159 18.49 7.21 -10.44
CA ASP A 159 18.61 8.64 -10.78
C ASP A 159 18.15 9.58 -9.64
N ALA A 160 17.78 9.05 -8.46
CA ALA A 160 17.27 9.82 -7.33
C ALA A 160 18.34 10.55 -6.50
N GLY A 161 19.51 10.80 -7.06
CA GLY A 161 20.60 11.53 -6.40
C GLY A 161 21.01 10.92 -5.06
N LEU A 162 20.94 11.67 -3.97
CA LEU A 162 21.33 11.21 -2.62
C LEU A 162 20.38 10.18 -2.02
N LEU A 163 19.20 10.00 -2.58
CA LEU A 163 18.19 9.02 -2.13
C LEU A 163 18.10 7.79 -3.05
N ALA A 164 19.05 7.68 -4.00
CA ALA A 164 19.08 6.55 -4.93
C ALA A 164 19.12 5.20 -4.21
N ASN A 165 18.24 4.30 -4.63
CA ASN A 165 18.17 2.91 -4.16
C ASN A 165 17.99 2.75 -2.63
N MET A 166 17.41 3.75 -1.95
CA MET A 166 17.28 3.72 -0.48
C MET A 166 16.42 2.56 0.04
N LEU A 167 15.52 2.02 -0.77
CA LEU A 167 14.64 0.92 -0.41
C LEU A 167 15.24 -0.46 -0.67
N ASN A 168 16.25 -0.57 -1.53
CA ASN A 168 16.85 -1.85 -1.95
C ASN A 168 17.36 -2.71 -0.79
N THR A 169 17.90 -2.07 0.25
CA THR A 169 18.41 -2.76 1.44
C THR A 169 17.31 -3.54 2.17
N TRP A 170 16.07 -3.08 2.12
CA TRP A 170 14.94 -3.66 2.85
C TRP A 170 14.04 -4.50 1.95
N LEU A 171 13.92 -4.12 0.67
CA LEU A 171 12.94 -4.68 -0.25
C LEU A 171 13.16 -6.19 -0.47
N LEU A 172 14.37 -6.59 -0.84
CA LEU A 172 14.68 -7.99 -1.16
C LEU A 172 14.57 -8.92 0.06
N PRO A 173 15.17 -8.62 1.24
CA PRO A 173 15.01 -9.46 2.42
C PRO A 173 13.56 -9.62 2.87
N LEU A 174 12.77 -8.53 2.88
CA LEU A 174 11.38 -8.58 3.27
C LEU A 174 10.52 -9.38 2.27
N ALA A 175 10.78 -9.25 0.98
CA ALA A 175 10.10 -10.03 -0.05
C ALA A 175 10.38 -11.53 0.09
N LEU A 176 11.65 -11.92 0.28
CA LEU A 176 12.04 -13.32 0.48
C LEU A 176 11.45 -13.92 1.76
N LEU A 177 11.46 -13.18 2.86
CA LEU A 177 10.83 -13.61 4.11
C LEU A 177 9.32 -13.79 3.95
N THR A 178 8.66 -12.85 3.26
CA THR A 178 7.22 -12.93 2.99
C THR A 178 6.89 -14.16 2.15
N LEU A 179 7.70 -14.44 1.12
CA LEU A 179 7.55 -15.62 0.26
C LEU A 179 7.72 -16.91 1.08
N ALA A 180 8.79 -17.02 1.89
CA ALA A 180 9.07 -18.19 2.70
C ALA A 180 7.93 -18.49 3.71
N VAL A 181 7.46 -17.46 4.43
CA VAL A 181 6.35 -17.62 5.39
C VAL A 181 5.04 -17.95 4.66
N GLY A 182 4.79 -17.34 3.50
CA GLY A 182 3.62 -17.67 2.68
C GLY A 182 3.63 -19.14 2.22
N MET A 183 4.77 -19.65 1.78
CA MET A 183 4.91 -21.06 1.38
C MET A 183 4.71 -22.01 2.57
N LEU A 184 5.30 -21.70 3.74
CA LEU A 184 5.08 -22.47 4.96
C LEU A 184 3.61 -22.46 5.37
N GLY A 185 2.92 -21.32 5.23
CA GLY A 185 1.48 -21.22 5.49
C GLY A 185 0.64 -22.11 4.57
N VAL A 186 0.98 -22.20 3.28
CA VAL A 186 0.32 -23.11 2.33
C VAL A 186 0.55 -24.58 2.72
N LEU A 187 1.78 -24.96 3.07
CA LEU A 187 2.11 -26.32 3.48
C LEU A 187 1.44 -26.70 4.81
N ALA A 188 1.23 -25.76 5.71
CA ALA A 188 0.56 -25.98 6.99
C ALA A 188 -0.98 -26.04 6.88
N ALA A 189 -1.56 -25.61 5.77
CA ALA A 189 -3.01 -25.57 5.55
C ALA A 189 -3.57 -26.91 5.02
N THR A 190 -2.73 -27.92 4.77
CA THR A 190 -3.11 -29.29 4.39
C THR A 190 -3.28 -30.16 5.62
#